data_32a8df4e8d57c8f9a1c8806b7e5b1aa9
#
_entry.id   32a8df4e8d57c8f9a1c8806b7e5b1aa9
#
_cell.length_a   1.000
_cell.length_b   1.000
_cell.length_c   1.000
_cell.angle_alpha   90.00
_cell.angle_beta   90.00
_cell.angle_gamma   90.00
#
_symmetry.space_group_name_H-M   'P 1'
#
loop_
_entity.id
_entity.type
_entity.pdbx_description
1 polymer ?
#
loop_
_entity_poly.entity_id
_entity_poly.type
_entity_poly.pdbx_seq_one_letter_code
_entity_poly.pdbx_strand_id
1 'polypeptide(L)'
;MVACVRYDFYWMAFITVSGEPATRHEELARIASQRLRCELVTEARLADIIASEFGAAEGISDKAWPHLALSILAKLGTEHHLVVSSVGAELLFRNLPGILRVHVTESESRRLGNLMLDRRLEREAAKDLLWDMQTEQSAVRKHRFGRAGVRFESYDLVMNGEALAIDQMADVLEAAVKSKGMLEAGLFSLAAEAQLQFQVRLKLARFGIVPPDRVHLVHKEFGHPSEQVFANLLDFYRIAWEYEPRSFALQWDKDGKVLEAFTPDFYLPEFDLYVELTTMKQANVTKKNRKIRLLRAIYPHVNIQVFYQKDVRDLVIKYGLPERLAQ
;
A
#
# COMPACT_ATOMS: atom_id res chain seq x y z
N MET A 1 0.70 -18.98 -5.97
CA MET A 1 0.21 -18.91 -4.57
C MET A 1 1.28 -18.13 -3.81
N VAL A 2 1.13 -16.81 -3.71
CA VAL A 2 2.07 -15.96 -2.98
C VAL A 2 1.89 -16.33 -1.52
N ALA A 3 2.96 -16.77 -0.87
CA ALA A 3 2.96 -17.04 0.56
C ALA A 3 2.47 -15.79 1.26
N CYS A 4 1.32 -15.90 1.91
CA CYS A 4 0.75 -14.86 2.74
C CYS A 4 1.70 -14.72 3.93
N VAL A 5 2.61 -13.77 3.86
CA VAL A 5 3.34 -13.32 5.04
C VAL A 5 2.25 -12.80 5.97
N ARG A 6 1.98 -13.51 7.08
CA ARG A 6 1.13 -12.98 8.14
C ARG A 6 1.87 -11.80 8.74
N TYR A 7 1.53 -10.64 8.22
CA TYR A 7 1.88 -9.39 8.88
C TYR A 7 0.97 -9.32 10.12
N ASP A 8 1.53 -9.11 11.29
CA ASP A 8 0.79 -8.66 12.46
C ASP A 8 0.42 -7.19 12.21
N PHE A 9 -0.49 -6.98 11.25
CA PHE A 9 -1.03 -5.66 10.94
C PHE A 9 -1.95 -5.27 12.09
N TYR A 10 -1.58 -4.27 12.84
CA TYR A 10 -2.52 -3.50 13.62
C TYR A 10 -3.53 -2.87 12.64
N TRP A 11 -4.79 -3.06 12.92
CA TRP A 11 -5.91 -2.78 12.03
C TRP A 11 -6.22 -1.29 12.05
N MET A 12 -5.83 -0.57 11.05
CA MET A 12 -6.21 0.81 10.82
C MET A 12 -7.60 0.88 10.20
N ALA A 13 -8.45 1.85 10.61
CA ALA A 13 -9.64 2.15 9.84
C ALA A 13 -9.25 2.78 8.51
N PHE A 14 -9.37 1.99 7.45
CA PHE A 14 -9.17 2.42 6.07
C PHE A 14 -10.46 2.16 5.31
N ILE A 15 -11.13 3.23 4.90
CA ILE A 15 -12.43 3.16 4.26
C ILE A 15 -12.28 3.71 2.84
N THR A 16 -12.62 2.94 1.83
CA THR A 16 -12.71 3.44 0.46
C THR A 16 -14.15 3.67 0.10
N VAL A 17 -14.46 4.86 -0.39
CA VAL A 17 -15.81 5.23 -0.88
C VAL A 17 -15.68 5.59 -2.34
N SER A 18 -16.32 4.82 -3.19
CA SER A 18 -16.34 5.02 -4.63
C SER A 18 -17.77 4.99 -5.17
N GLY A 19 -17.95 5.44 -6.38
CA GLY A 19 -19.25 5.42 -7.04
C GLY A 19 -19.10 5.65 -8.54
N GLU A 20 -20.21 5.46 -9.23
CA GLU A 20 -20.32 5.88 -10.62
C GLU A 20 -20.33 7.41 -10.71
N PRO A 21 -19.91 8.01 -11.83
CA PRO A 21 -19.98 9.45 -12.01
C PRO A 21 -21.37 10.01 -11.75
N ALA A 22 -21.43 11.14 -11.09
CA ALA A 22 -22.65 11.83 -10.68
C ALA A 22 -23.52 11.11 -9.64
N THR A 23 -23.02 10.07 -8.99
CA THR A 23 -23.55 9.59 -7.70
C THR A 23 -23.04 10.51 -6.57
N ARG A 24 -23.66 10.46 -5.42
CA ARG A 24 -23.25 11.29 -4.27
C ARG A 24 -22.19 10.63 -3.38
N HIS A 25 -21.35 9.79 -3.94
CA HIS A 25 -20.32 9.07 -3.19
C HIS A 25 -19.27 9.99 -2.55
N GLU A 26 -18.91 11.11 -3.20
CA GLU A 26 -17.97 12.08 -2.63
C GLU A 26 -18.58 12.80 -1.42
N GLU A 27 -19.87 13.13 -1.48
CA GLU A 27 -20.59 13.70 -0.35
C GLU A 27 -20.67 12.69 0.82
N LEU A 28 -20.95 11.42 0.53
CA LEU A 28 -20.92 10.35 1.51
C LEU A 28 -19.54 10.23 2.16
N ALA A 29 -18.46 10.25 1.36
CA ALA A 29 -17.09 10.19 1.87
C ALA A 29 -16.80 11.35 2.83
N ARG A 30 -17.24 12.57 2.49
CA ARG A 30 -17.09 13.76 3.33
C ARG A 30 -17.86 13.64 4.64
N ILE A 31 -19.12 13.23 4.59
CA ILE A 31 -19.94 13.05 5.79
C ILE A 31 -19.35 11.94 6.68
N ALA A 32 -18.97 10.80 6.09
CA ALA A 32 -18.36 9.70 6.81
C ALA A 32 -17.05 10.11 7.50
N SER A 33 -16.19 10.87 6.80
CA SER A 33 -14.92 11.35 7.39
C SER A 33 -15.17 12.26 8.60
N GLN A 34 -16.15 13.14 8.54
CA GLN A 34 -16.52 14.03 9.64
C GLN A 34 -17.09 13.26 10.84
N ARG A 35 -18.05 12.36 10.61
CA ARG A 35 -18.69 11.57 11.67
C ARG A 35 -17.74 10.61 12.36
N LEU A 36 -16.84 9.97 11.60
CA LEU A 36 -15.86 9.01 12.09
C LEU A 36 -14.56 9.65 12.57
N ARG A 37 -14.39 10.98 12.38
CA ARG A 37 -13.15 11.72 12.65
C ARG A 37 -11.94 11.12 11.93
N CYS A 38 -12.15 10.70 10.68
CA CYS A 38 -11.12 10.19 9.80
C CYS A 38 -10.64 11.31 8.87
N GLU A 39 -9.41 11.20 8.42
CA GLU A 39 -8.84 12.09 7.40
C GLU A 39 -9.45 11.77 6.04
N LEU A 40 -9.97 12.77 5.34
CA LEU A 40 -10.52 12.61 3.98
C LEU A 40 -9.41 12.80 2.95
N VAL A 41 -9.21 11.80 2.12
CA VAL A 41 -8.27 11.82 0.98
C VAL A 41 -9.08 11.69 -0.31
N THR A 42 -9.25 12.80 -1.01
CA THR A 42 -9.90 12.85 -2.34
C THR A 42 -8.88 12.61 -3.45
N GLU A 43 -9.37 12.37 -4.69
CA GLU A 43 -8.52 12.27 -5.88
C GLU A 43 -7.64 13.51 -6.06
N ALA A 44 -8.22 14.71 -5.95
CA ALA A 44 -7.50 15.97 -6.09
C ALA A 44 -6.40 16.11 -5.03
N ARG A 45 -6.73 15.88 -3.75
CA ARG A 45 -5.75 15.95 -2.66
C ARG A 45 -4.61 14.94 -2.85
N LEU A 46 -4.93 13.73 -3.30
CA LEU A 46 -3.91 12.72 -3.57
C LEU A 46 -3.00 13.15 -4.72
N ALA A 47 -3.54 13.75 -5.77
CA ALA A 47 -2.76 14.31 -6.86
C ALA A 47 -1.84 15.46 -6.41
N ASP A 48 -2.33 16.35 -5.55
CA ASP A 48 -1.54 17.46 -4.98
C ASP A 48 -0.36 16.94 -4.13
N ILE A 49 -0.60 15.94 -3.29
CA ILE A 49 0.47 15.34 -2.48
C ILE A 49 1.48 14.61 -3.37
N ILE A 50 1.02 13.88 -4.39
CA ILE A 50 1.92 13.22 -5.37
C ILE A 50 2.79 14.27 -6.05
N ALA A 51 2.21 15.37 -6.52
CA ALA A 51 2.94 16.44 -7.18
C ALA A 51 3.98 17.10 -6.25
N SER A 52 3.65 17.29 -4.99
CA SER A 52 4.55 17.91 -4.02
C SER A 52 5.71 16.98 -3.60
N GLU A 53 5.46 15.69 -3.41
CA GLU A 53 6.48 14.74 -2.93
C GLU A 53 7.35 14.17 -4.06
N PHE A 54 6.79 13.96 -5.24
CA PHE A 54 7.48 13.26 -6.35
C PHE A 54 7.74 14.15 -7.56
N GLY A 55 7.38 15.44 -7.50
CA GLY A 55 7.49 16.40 -8.61
C GLY A 55 6.23 16.47 -9.47
N ALA A 56 6.20 17.42 -10.41
CA ALA A 56 5.03 17.67 -11.24
C ALA A 56 4.53 16.39 -11.93
N ALA A 57 3.21 16.20 -11.93
CA ALA A 57 2.55 15.04 -12.49
C ALA A 57 2.78 14.86 -14.02
N GLU A 58 3.30 15.90 -14.70
CA GLU A 58 3.71 15.86 -16.10
C GLU A 58 4.89 14.91 -16.27
N GLY A 59 4.61 13.68 -16.68
CA GLY A 59 5.60 12.61 -16.91
C GLY A 59 5.43 11.39 -16.00
N ILE A 60 4.58 11.44 -15.00
CA ILE A 60 4.27 10.26 -14.18
C ILE A 60 3.33 9.33 -14.96
N SER A 61 3.80 8.13 -15.26
CA SER A 61 2.97 7.11 -15.91
C SER A 61 1.75 6.75 -15.04
N ASP A 62 0.57 6.65 -15.65
CA ASP A 62 -0.64 6.13 -14.98
C ASP A 62 -0.42 4.78 -14.28
N LYS A 63 0.46 3.94 -14.81
CA LYS A 63 0.83 2.66 -14.21
C LYS A 63 1.64 2.81 -12.92
N ALA A 64 2.31 3.95 -12.71
CA ALA A 64 3.03 4.26 -11.48
C ALA A 64 2.10 4.82 -10.39
N TRP A 65 1.01 5.48 -10.80
CA TRP A 65 0.07 6.15 -9.90
C TRP A 65 -0.40 5.27 -8.72
N PRO A 66 -0.81 4.00 -8.90
CA PRO A 66 -1.23 3.16 -7.77
C PRO A 66 -0.15 2.96 -6.73
N HIS A 67 1.11 2.96 -7.13
CA HIS A 67 2.24 2.79 -6.23
C HIS A 67 2.54 4.08 -5.45
N LEU A 68 2.45 5.23 -6.12
CA LEU A 68 2.55 6.54 -5.47
C LEU A 68 1.42 6.75 -4.47
N ALA A 69 0.19 6.50 -4.89
CA ALA A 69 -0.98 6.56 -4.02
C ALA A 69 -0.84 5.67 -2.79
N LEU A 70 -0.37 4.43 -2.98
CA LEU A 70 -0.15 3.48 -1.90
C LEU A 70 0.91 3.97 -0.90
N SER A 71 2.00 4.56 -1.39
CA SER A 71 3.06 5.16 -0.56
C SER A 71 2.51 6.27 0.34
N ILE A 72 1.78 7.22 -0.25
CA ILE A 72 1.21 8.36 0.47
C ILE A 72 0.17 7.90 1.49
N LEU A 73 -0.75 7.02 1.08
CA LEU A 73 -1.81 6.55 1.96
C LEU A 73 -1.27 5.73 3.12
N ALA A 74 -0.19 4.96 2.92
CA ALA A 74 0.48 4.25 4.00
C ALA A 74 1.09 5.22 5.02
N LYS A 75 1.75 6.27 4.56
CA LYS A 75 2.32 7.32 5.42
C LYS A 75 1.23 8.05 6.21
N LEU A 76 0.17 8.53 5.54
CA LEU A 76 -0.96 9.17 6.22
C LEU A 76 -1.63 8.23 7.24
N GLY A 77 -1.67 6.93 6.95
CA GLY A 77 -2.26 5.92 7.83
C GLY A 77 -1.50 5.69 9.13
N THR A 78 -0.26 6.13 9.25
CA THR A 78 0.48 6.08 10.52
C THR A 78 0.02 7.18 11.50
N GLU A 79 -0.63 8.22 10.99
CA GLU A 79 -1.06 9.37 11.78
C GLU A 79 -2.58 9.46 11.92
N HIS A 80 -3.33 8.96 10.92
CA HIS A 80 -4.78 9.12 10.84
C HIS A 80 -5.49 7.86 10.35
N HIS A 81 -6.73 7.65 10.81
CA HIS A 81 -7.67 6.80 10.11
C HIS A 81 -8.12 7.50 8.81
N LEU A 82 -8.33 6.76 7.73
CA LEU A 82 -8.53 7.34 6.41
C LEU A 82 -9.88 6.98 5.80
N VAL A 83 -10.52 7.99 5.19
CA VAL A 83 -11.59 7.82 4.20
C VAL A 83 -11.03 8.26 2.85
N VAL A 84 -10.96 7.35 1.88
CA VAL A 84 -10.39 7.61 0.57
C VAL A 84 -11.47 7.59 -0.50
N SER A 85 -11.60 8.69 -1.23
CA SER A 85 -12.50 8.82 -2.39
C SER A 85 -11.67 9.11 -3.64
N SER A 86 -11.29 8.04 -4.34
CA SER A 86 -10.45 8.09 -5.53
C SER A 86 -10.79 6.92 -6.46
N VAL A 87 -10.58 7.11 -7.76
CA VAL A 87 -10.87 6.09 -8.77
C VAL A 87 -10.01 4.85 -8.58
N GLY A 88 -10.64 3.73 -8.25
CA GLY A 88 -9.95 2.44 -8.05
C GLY A 88 -9.29 2.29 -6.69
N ALA A 89 -9.61 3.13 -5.70
CA ALA A 89 -9.06 3.06 -4.35
C ALA A 89 -9.24 1.68 -3.71
N GLU A 90 -10.35 0.98 -3.98
CA GLU A 90 -10.63 -0.36 -3.50
C GLU A 90 -9.63 -1.41 -4.01
N LEU A 91 -8.87 -1.11 -5.05
CA LEU A 91 -7.86 -1.99 -5.64
C LEU A 91 -6.46 -1.79 -5.04
N LEU A 92 -6.20 -0.64 -4.41
CA LEU A 92 -4.88 -0.31 -3.86
C LEU A 92 -4.45 -1.29 -2.78
N PHE A 93 -5.36 -1.65 -1.89
CA PHE A 93 -5.09 -2.47 -0.71
C PHE A 93 -5.78 -3.83 -0.77
N ARG A 94 -5.77 -4.47 -1.94
CA ARG A 94 -6.51 -5.73 -2.18
C ARG A 94 -6.22 -6.83 -1.17
N ASN A 95 -5.00 -6.89 -0.68
CA ASN A 95 -4.51 -7.97 0.16
C ASN A 95 -4.37 -7.56 1.63
N LEU A 96 -4.76 -6.33 1.98
CA LEU A 96 -4.72 -5.88 3.37
C LEU A 96 -6.05 -6.19 4.06
N PRO A 97 -6.03 -6.84 5.22
CA PRO A 97 -7.20 -6.97 6.06
C PRO A 97 -7.59 -5.62 6.68
N GLY A 98 -8.81 -5.50 7.19
CA GLY A 98 -9.25 -4.31 7.93
C GLY A 98 -9.72 -3.13 7.08
N ILE A 99 -9.82 -3.28 5.75
CA ILE A 99 -10.36 -2.25 4.87
C ILE A 99 -11.86 -2.44 4.70
N LEU A 100 -12.60 -1.34 4.71
CA LEU A 100 -14.02 -1.29 4.33
C LEU A 100 -14.14 -0.66 2.95
N ARG A 101 -14.62 -1.42 1.98
CA ARG A 101 -14.80 -0.99 0.60
C ARG A 101 -16.25 -0.73 0.32
N VAL A 102 -16.59 0.51 0.03
CA VAL A 102 -17.95 0.99 -0.18
C VAL A 102 -18.12 1.48 -1.61
N HIS A 103 -19.19 1.06 -2.25
CA HIS A 103 -19.58 1.56 -3.57
C HIS A 103 -21.01 2.08 -3.55
N VAL A 104 -21.21 3.26 -4.14
CA VAL A 104 -22.54 3.87 -4.32
C VAL A 104 -22.92 3.70 -5.77
N THR A 105 -24.10 3.16 -6.00
CA THR A 105 -24.69 2.99 -7.34
C THR A 105 -26.03 3.70 -7.43
N GLU A 106 -26.34 4.26 -8.59
CA GLU A 106 -27.63 4.89 -8.92
C GLU A 106 -27.95 4.59 -10.39
N SER A 107 -29.23 4.63 -10.76
CA SER A 107 -29.60 4.53 -12.17
C SER A 107 -29.07 5.71 -12.99
N GLU A 108 -28.88 5.50 -14.28
CA GLU A 108 -28.43 6.57 -15.19
C GLU A 108 -29.40 7.77 -15.14
N SER A 109 -30.70 7.51 -15.05
CA SER A 109 -31.72 8.56 -14.94
C SER A 109 -31.54 9.44 -13.70
N ARG A 110 -31.21 8.82 -12.56
CA ARG A 110 -30.95 9.54 -11.31
C ARG A 110 -29.68 10.38 -11.38
N ARG A 111 -28.59 9.79 -11.88
CA ARG A 111 -27.30 10.46 -12.07
C ARG A 111 -27.42 11.65 -13.04
N LEU A 112 -28.20 11.48 -14.11
CA LEU A 112 -28.49 12.56 -15.03
C LEU A 112 -29.23 13.72 -14.32
N GLY A 113 -30.25 13.39 -13.52
CA GLY A 113 -30.96 14.37 -12.69
C GLY A 113 -30.03 15.11 -11.72
N ASN A 114 -29.11 14.41 -11.08
CA ASN A 114 -28.11 15.03 -10.21
C ASN A 114 -27.25 16.05 -10.98
N LEU A 115 -26.74 15.70 -12.17
CA LEU A 115 -25.96 16.62 -13.00
C LEU A 115 -26.73 17.84 -13.46
N MET A 116 -27.99 17.65 -13.86
CA MET A 116 -28.87 18.78 -14.25
C MET A 116 -29.02 19.78 -13.11
N LEU A 117 -29.16 19.27 -11.88
CA LEU A 117 -29.30 20.13 -10.69
C LEU A 117 -27.98 20.78 -10.29
N ASP A 118 -26.92 20.00 -10.17
CA ASP A 118 -25.63 20.45 -9.64
C ASP A 118 -24.89 21.39 -10.59
N ARG A 119 -25.02 21.17 -11.90
CA ARG A 119 -24.37 21.96 -12.95
C ARG A 119 -25.29 22.93 -13.68
N ARG A 120 -26.58 22.92 -13.34
CA ARG A 120 -27.63 23.76 -14.01
C ARG A 120 -27.64 23.54 -15.53
N LEU A 121 -27.58 22.30 -15.96
CA LEU A 121 -27.52 21.92 -17.37
C LEU A 121 -28.89 21.47 -17.87
N GLU A 122 -29.11 21.70 -19.17
CA GLU A 122 -30.20 21.06 -19.89
C GLU A 122 -29.93 19.58 -20.10
N ARG A 123 -31.00 18.80 -20.32
CA ARG A 123 -30.92 17.32 -20.34
C ARG A 123 -29.91 16.76 -21.30
N GLU A 124 -29.81 17.25 -22.55
CA GLU A 124 -28.87 16.75 -23.55
C GLU A 124 -27.43 17.07 -23.15
N ALA A 125 -27.13 18.28 -22.72
CA ALA A 125 -25.81 18.67 -22.26
C ALA A 125 -25.39 17.86 -21.01
N ALA A 126 -26.32 17.58 -20.10
CA ALA A 126 -26.04 16.73 -18.95
C ALA A 126 -25.77 15.26 -19.34
N LYS A 127 -26.42 14.74 -20.39
CA LYS A 127 -26.22 13.40 -20.91
C LYS A 127 -24.84 13.25 -21.56
N ASP A 128 -24.44 14.22 -22.37
CA ASP A 128 -23.13 14.25 -23.00
C ASP A 128 -22.02 14.30 -21.91
N LEU A 129 -22.19 15.19 -20.92
CA LEU A 129 -21.26 15.29 -19.80
C LEU A 129 -21.18 13.99 -18.99
N LEU A 130 -22.30 13.32 -18.73
CA LEU A 130 -22.33 12.05 -18.00
C LEU A 130 -21.57 10.98 -18.76
N TRP A 131 -21.74 10.93 -20.08
CA TRP A 131 -21.02 9.97 -20.94
C TRP A 131 -19.52 10.23 -20.95
N ASP A 132 -19.10 11.50 -21.03
CA ASP A 132 -17.69 11.89 -20.97
C ASP A 132 -17.06 11.50 -19.63
N MET A 133 -17.73 11.81 -18.52
CA MET A 133 -17.28 11.43 -17.18
C MET A 133 -17.13 9.91 -17.00
N GLN A 134 -18.07 9.13 -17.52
CA GLN A 134 -18.01 7.66 -17.48
C GLN A 134 -16.86 7.11 -18.29
N THR A 135 -16.65 7.66 -19.48
CA THR A 135 -15.58 7.28 -20.41
C THR A 135 -14.21 7.59 -19.79
N GLU A 136 -14.06 8.78 -19.22
CA GLU A 136 -12.83 9.20 -18.54
C GLU A 136 -12.54 8.32 -17.31
N GLN A 137 -13.53 8.13 -16.43
CA GLN A 137 -13.36 7.27 -15.24
C GLN A 137 -12.94 5.84 -15.63
N SER A 138 -13.56 5.28 -16.66
CA SER A 138 -13.24 3.95 -17.18
C SER A 138 -11.84 3.89 -17.76
N ALA A 139 -11.43 4.93 -18.49
CA ALA A 139 -10.08 5.03 -19.07
C ALA A 139 -9.02 5.14 -17.97
N VAL A 140 -9.19 6.05 -17.02
CA VAL A 140 -8.30 6.21 -15.85
C VAL A 140 -8.17 4.89 -15.10
N ARG A 141 -9.28 4.23 -14.80
CA ARG A 141 -9.29 2.94 -14.11
C ARG A 141 -8.54 1.86 -14.90
N LYS A 142 -8.75 1.81 -16.22
CA LYS A 142 -8.06 0.86 -17.11
C LYS A 142 -6.56 1.12 -17.16
N HIS A 143 -6.13 2.36 -17.28
CA HIS A 143 -4.73 2.74 -17.36
C HIS A 143 -3.98 2.47 -16.06
N ARG A 144 -4.57 2.83 -14.91
CA ARG A 144 -3.97 2.65 -13.59
C ARG A 144 -3.97 1.20 -13.12
N PHE A 145 -5.05 0.46 -13.34
CA PHE A 145 -5.27 -0.87 -12.72
C PHE A 145 -5.44 -2.02 -13.72
N GLY A 146 -5.37 -1.73 -15.03
CA GLY A 146 -5.58 -2.72 -16.07
C GLY A 146 -7.03 -3.21 -16.21
N ARG A 147 -8.00 -2.51 -15.59
CA ARG A 147 -9.42 -2.92 -15.53
C ARG A 147 -10.30 -1.69 -15.67
N ALA A 148 -11.18 -1.66 -16.68
CA ALA A 148 -12.15 -0.58 -16.88
C ALA A 148 -13.39 -0.75 -15.98
N GLY A 149 -13.90 -1.98 -15.88
CA GLY A 149 -15.16 -2.27 -15.19
C GLY A 149 -15.06 -2.38 -13.66
N VAL A 150 -16.13 -2.00 -13.00
CA VAL A 150 -16.37 -2.22 -11.57
C VAL A 150 -16.87 -3.65 -11.36
N ARG A 151 -16.36 -4.31 -10.32
CA ARG A 151 -16.83 -5.64 -9.89
C ARG A 151 -17.39 -5.49 -8.48
N PHE A 152 -18.68 -5.67 -8.34
CA PHE A 152 -19.35 -5.50 -7.05
C PHE A 152 -18.84 -6.45 -5.96
N GLU A 153 -18.36 -7.63 -6.35
CA GLU A 153 -17.74 -8.59 -5.43
C GLU A 153 -16.42 -8.10 -4.82
N SER A 154 -15.89 -7.00 -5.33
CA SER A 154 -14.69 -6.34 -4.77
C SER A 154 -15.03 -5.40 -3.61
N TYR A 155 -16.29 -5.17 -3.32
CA TYR A 155 -16.76 -4.27 -2.29
C TYR A 155 -17.38 -5.04 -1.11
N ASP A 156 -17.22 -4.48 0.08
CA ASP A 156 -17.83 -5.01 1.30
C ASP A 156 -19.27 -4.49 1.43
N LEU A 157 -19.55 -3.28 0.91
CA LEU A 157 -20.87 -2.66 0.87
C LEU A 157 -21.14 -2.06 -0.51
N VAL A 158 -22.30 -2.37 -1.07
CA VAL A 158 -22.84 -1.68 -2.27
C VAL A 158 -24.17 -1.06 -1.88
N MET A 159 -24.25 0.25 -1.99
CA MET A 159 -25.42 1.01 -1.56
C MET A 159 -26.13 1.67 -2.75
N ASN A 160 -27.45 1.57 -2.77
CA ASN A 160 -28.30 2.20 -3.79
C ASN A 160 -28.70 3.60 -3.30
N GLY A 161 -28.15 4.65 -3.92
CA GLY A 161 -28.45 6.04 -3.59
C GLY A 161 -29.86 6.51 -4.01
N GLU A 162 -30.62 5.71 -4.75
CA GLU A 162 -32.04 5.98 -4.99
C GLU A 162 -32.92 5.53 -3.82
N ALA A 163 -32.52 4.44 -3.16
CA ALA A 163 -33.29 3.85 -2.07
C ALA A 163 -32.93 4.46 -0.70
N LEU A 164 -31.69 4.93 -0.55
CA LEU A 164 -31.16 5.47 0.69
C LEU A 164 -30.79 6.95 0.54
N ALA A 165 -31.27 7.76 1.46
CA ALA A 165 -30.78 9.13 1.59
C ALA A 165 -29.32 9.15 2.05
N ILE A 166 -28.61 10.23 1.78
CA ILE A 166 -27.16 10.35 2.09
C ILE A 166 -26.85 10.10 3.56
N ASP A 167 -27.69 10.59 4.48
CA ASP A 167 -27.53 10.38 5.92
C ASP A 167 -27.75 8.91 6.31
N GLN A 168 -28.73 8.24 5.68
CA GLN A 168 -28.97 6.80 5.90
C GLN A 168 -27.79 5.95 5.40
N MET A 169 -27.20 6.31 4.25
CA MET A 169 -25.98 5.67 3.78
C MET A 169 -24.81 5.87 4.75
N ALA A 170 -24.68 7.08 5.31
CA ALA A 170 -23.67 7.38 6.32
C ALA A 170 -23.88 6.57 7.61
N ASP A 171 -25.12 6.41 8.06
CA ASP A 171 -25.47 5.58 9.23
C ASP A 171 -25.09 4.12 9.01
N VAL A 172 -25.39 3.55 7.84
CA VAL A 172 -25.00 2.18 7.46
C VAL A 172 -23.48 2.01 7.47
N LEU A 173 -22.76 2.97 6.87
CA LEU A 173 -21.31 2.96 6.83
C LEU A 173 -20.72 3.01 8.26
N GLU A 174 -21.22 3.92 9.09
CA GLU A 174 -20.78 4.05 10.48
C GLU A 174 -21.05 2.78 11.29
N ALA A 175 -22.22 2.16 11.12
CA ALA A 175 -22.56 0.90 11.76
C ALA A 175 -21.61 -0.24 11.32
N ALA A 176 -21.24 -0.31 10.03
CA ALA A 176 -20.28 -1.29 9.53
C ALA A 176 -18.89 -1.09 10.11
N VAL A 177 -18.39 0.15 10.20
CA VAL A 177 -17.10 0.50 10.82
C VAL A 177 -17.07 0.08 12.29
N LYS A 178 -18.11 0.40 13.04
CA LYS A 178 -18.27 0.02 14.46
C LYS A 178 -18.33 -1.49 14.63
N SER A 179 -19.14 -2.17 13.81
CA SER A 179 -19.28 -3.63 13.88
C SER A 179 -17.96 -4.36 13.58
N LYS A 180 -17.09 -3.78 12.74
CA LYS A 180 -15.76 -4.34 12.46
C LYS A 180 -14.69 -3.93 13.49
N GLY A 181 -15.02 -3.07 14.45
CA GLY A 181 -14.07 -2.56 15.46
C GLY A 181 -12.88 -1.81 14.83
N MET A 182 -13.12 -1.12 13.70
CA MET A 182 -12.01 -0.58 12.91
C MET A 182 -11.30 0.59 13.58
N LEU A 183 -12.02 1.42 14.34
CA LEU A 183 -11.45 2.59 15.00
C LEU A 183 -10.67 2.22 16.28
N GLU A 184 -11.02 1.11 16.91
CA GLU A 184 -10.38 0.59 18.13
C GLU A 184 -9.09 -0.16 17.82
N ALA A 185 -8.88 -0.55 16.59
CA ALA A 185 -7.75 -1.37 16.15
C ALA A 185 -6.40 -0.63 16.07
N GLY A 186 -6.40 0.69 16.22
CA GLY A 186 -5.21 1.53 16.16
C GLY A 186 -4.87 2.05 14.77
N LEU A 187 -3.71 2.71 14.64
CA LEU A 187 -3.20 3.27 13.40
C LEU A 187 -2.25 2.28 12.71
N PHE A 188 -1.88 2.58 11.46
CA PHE A 188 -0.93 1.77 10.71
C PHE A 188 0.44 1.82 11.39
N SER A 189 1.03 0.66 11.68
CA SER A 189 2.30 0.64 12.42
C SER A 189 3.45 1.14 11.53
N LEU A 190 4.39 1.88 12.13
CA LEU A 190 5.59 2.35 11.43
C LEU A 190 6.38 1.20 10.79
N ALA A 191 6.42 0.04 11.45
CA ALA A 191 7.09 -1.13 10.90
C ALA A 191 6.41 -1.67 9.64
N ALA A 192 5.07 -1.71 9.61
CA ALA A 192 4.32 -2.13 8.44
C ALA A 192 4.40 -1.09 7.31
N GLU A 193 4.38 0.20 7.66
CA GLU A 193 4.59 1.30 6.74
C GLU A 193 5.97 1.19 6.06
N ALA A 194 7.04 1.04 6.83
CA ALA A 194 8.39 0.91 6.32
C ALA A 194 8.54 -0.29 5.37
N GLN A 195 7.96 -1.45 5.71
CA GLN A 195 7.95 -2.62 4.82
C GLN A 195 7.19 -2.35 3.52
N LEU A 196 6.07 -1.65 3.59
CA LEU A 196 5.28 -1.28 2.42
C LEU A 196 6.03 -0.28 1.54
N GLN A 197 6.67 0.74 2.13
CA GLN A 197 7.49 1.74 1.42
C GLN A 197 8.64 1.07 0.67
N PHE A 198 9.33 0.13 1.29
CA PHE A 198 10.36 -0.64 0.60
C PHE A 198 9.82 -1.35 -0.65
N GLN A 199 8.68 -2.07 -0.53
CA GLN A 199 8.04 -2.73 -1.67
C GLN A 199 7.59 -1.74 -2.76
N VAL A 200 7.08 -0.59 -2.35
CA VAL A 200 6.65 0.47 -3.26
C VAL A 200 7.85 1.08 -3.98
N ARG A 201 8.94 1.34 -3.25
CA ARG A 201 10.18 1.87 -3.82
C ARG A 201 10.70 1.01 -4.97
N LEU A 202 10.77 -0.31 -4.77
CA LEU A 202 11.16 -1.26 -5.81
C LEU A 202 10.25 -1.19 -7.05
N LYS A 203 8.97 -0.92 -6.87
CA LYS A 203 8.02 -0.79 -7.98
C LYS A 203 8.14 0.56 -8.70
N LEU A 204 8.31 1.65 -7.97
CA LEU A 204 8.44 3.00 -8.53
C LEU A 204 9.70 3.16 -9.37
N ALA A 205 10.79 2.53 -8.96
CA ALA A 205 12.06 2.57 -9.69
C ALA A 205 11.93 2.04 -11.14
N ARG A 206 11.00 1.10 -11.41
CA ARG A 206 10.71 0.63 -12.78
C ARG A 206 10.17 1.72 -13.70
N PHE A 207 9.59 2.76 -13.13
CA PHE A 207 9.07 3.91 -13.86
C PHE A 207 10.07 5.07 -13.86
N GLY A 208 11.32 4.84 -13.40
CA GLY A 208 12.35 5.87 -13.28
C GLY A 208 12.10 6.83 -12.10
N ILE A 209 11.15 6.52 -11.24
CA ILE A 209 10.82 7.33 -10.06
C ILE A 209 11.69 6.82 -8.91
N VAL A 210 12.81 7.50 -8.68
CA VAL A 210 13.75 7.24 -7.59
C VAL A 210 13.94 8.53 -6.80
N PRO A 211 14.15 8.45 -5.47
CA PRO A 211 14.43 9.64 -4.70
C PRO A 211 15.74 10.28 -5.13
N PRO A 212 15.89 11.58 -4.91
CA PRO A 212 17.08 12.34 -5.30
C PRO A 212 18.35 11.97 -4.51
N ASP A 213 18.25 11.23 -3.42
CA ASP A 213 19.36 10.94 -2.53
C ASP A 213 20.37 9.95 -3.12
N ARG A 214 21.66 10.24 -2.83
CA ARG A 214 22.79 9.50 -3.37
C ARG A 214 23.05 8.24 -2.58
N VAL A 215 23.15 7.10 -3.28
CA VAL A 215 23.61 5.83 -2.72
C VAL A 215 25.14 5.81 -2.71
N HIS A 216 25.73 5.45 -1.59
CA HIS A 216 27.14 5.11 -1.52
C HIS A 216 27.34 3.63 -1.90
N LEU A 217 28.03 3.38 -2.99
CA LEU A 217 28.48 2.03 -3.36
C LEU A 217 29.53 1.57 -2.32
N VAL A 218 29.14 0.62 -1.49
CA VAL A 218 30.05 0.00 -0.52
C VAL A 218 30.56 -1.31 -1.11
N HIS A 219 31.86 -1.41 -1.35
CA HIS A 219 32.47 -2.69 -1.74
C HIS A 219 32.68 -3.53 -0.48
N LYS A 220 31.93 -4.66 -0.37
CA LYS A 220 32.05 -5.61 0.75
C LYS A 220 32.11 -7.04 0.22
N GLU A 221 32.85 -7.92 0.92
CA GLU A 221 32.78 -9.35 0.69
C GLU A 221 31.51 -9.91 1.35
N PHE A 222 30.70 -10.61 0.57
CA PHE A 222 29.46 -11.21 1.03
C PHE A 222 29.65 -12.69 1.36
N GLY A 223 28.95 -13.19 2.36
CA GLY A 223 29.00 -14.59 2.77
C GLY A 223 28.32 -15.55 1.78
N HIS A 224 27.39 -15.05 0.97
CA HIS A 224 26.66 -15.86 0.00
C HIS A 224 26.38 -15.08 -1.31
N PRO A 225 26.42 -15.74 -2.50
CA PRO A 225 26.14 -15.08 -3.77
C PRO A 225 24.77 -14.36 -3.86
N SER A 226 23.74 -14.84 -3.15
CA SER A 226 22.43 -14.18 -3.11
C SER A 226 22.45 -12.83 -2.40
N GLU A 227 23.36 -12.63 -1.46
CA GLU A 227 23.54 -11.36 -0.76
C GLU A 227 24.14 -10.32 -1.71
N GLN A 228 25.12 -10.73 -2.53
CA GLN A 228 25.66 -9.90 -3.60
C GLN A 228 24.58 -9.49 -4.60
N VAL A 229 23.74 -10.44 -5.03
CA VAL A 229 22.63 -10.14 -5.96
C VAL A 229 21.64 -9.17 -5.34
N PHE A 230 21.35 -9.33 -4.05
CA PHE A 230 20.44 -8.44 -3.34
C PHE A 230 21.05 -7.05 -3.12
N ALA A 231 22.32 -6.95 -2.76
CA ALA A 231 23.05 -5.69 -2.66
C ALA A 231 23.05 -4.94 -4.00
N ASN A 232 23.37 -5.63 -5.12
CA ASN A 232 23.30 -5.06 -6.45
C ASN A 232 21.87 -4.57 -6.82
N LEU A 233 20.84 -5.27 -6.35
CA LEU A 233 19.45 -4.86 -6.48
C LEU A 233 19.19 -3.56 -5.72
N LEU A 234 19.62 -3.46 -4.47
CA LEU A 234 19.47 -2.27 -3.65
C LEU A 234 20.20 -1.07 -4.27
N ASP A 235 21.43 -1.28 -4.73
CA ASP A 235 22.24 -0.26 -5.41
C ASP A 235 21.57 0.24 -6.71
N PHE A 236 21.06 -0.70 -7.52
CA PHE A 236 20.33 -0.36 -8.75
C PHE A 236 19.11 0.51 -8.48
N TYR A 237 18.39 0.23 -7.38
CA TYR A 237 17.23 1.01 -6.97
C TYR A 237 17.56 2.19 -6.05
N ARG A 238 18.85 2.48 -5.86
CA ARG A 238 19.36 3.56 -5.02
C ARG A 238 18.78 3.53 -3.61
N ILE A 239 18.74 2.33 -3.01
CA ILE A 239 18.33 2.12 -1.63
C ILE A 239 19.60 2.00 -0.80
N ALA A 240 19.76 2.87 0.20
CA ALA A 240 20.88 2.77 1.13
C ALA A 240 20.79 1.49 1.97
N TRP A 241 21.92 0.83 2.19
CA TRP A 241 21.97 -0.41 2.94
C TRP A 241 23.28 -0.55 3.74
N GLU A 242 23.20 -1.30 4.83
CA GLU A 242 24.34 -1.75 5.63
C GLU A 242 24.33 -3.28 5.70
N TYR A 243 25.48 -3.91 5.51
CA TYR A 243 25.62 -5.37 5.56
C TYR A 243 26.02 -5.82 6.96
N GLU A 244 25.30 -6.81 7.51
CA GLU A 244 25.50 -7.35 8.87
C GLU A 244 25.71 -6.26 9.93
N PRO A 245 24.80 -5.25 10.02
CA PRO A 245 25.07 -4.03 10.77
C PRO A 245 25.14 -4.24 12.28
N ARG A 246 24.37 -5.23 12.78
CA ARG A 246 24.19 -5.45 14.21
C ARG A 246 23.79 -6.88 14.53
N SER A 247 24.38 -7.45 15.58
CA SER A 247 23.98 -8.75 16.17
C SER A 247 23.03 -8.55 17.34
N PHE A 248 21.98 -9.35 17.40
CA PHE A 248 20.96 -9.38 18.46
C PHE A 248 21.17 -10.65 19.28
N ALA A 249 21.35 -10.51 20.59
CA ALA A 249 21.44 -11.65 21.49
C ALA A 249 20.07 -12.30 21.68
N LEU A 250 19.97 -13.61 21.51
CA LEU A 250 18.70 -14.34 21.60
C LEU A 250 18.61 -15.26 22.83
N GLN A 251 19.76 -15.70 23.35
CA GLN A 251 19.83 -16.56 24.55
C GLN A 251 21.06 -16.20 25.37
N TRP A 252 20.93 -16.33 26.67
CA TRP A 252 21.99 -16.09 27.66
C TRP A 252 22.11 -17.28 28.61
N ASP A 253 23.29 -17.50 29.14
CA ASP A 253 23.49 -18.40 30.26
C ASP A 253 23.10 -17.74 31.59
N LYS A 254 23.30 -18.48 32.69
CA LYS A 254 22.98 -18.00 34.02
C LYS A 254 23.86 -16.82 34.49
N ASP A 255 25.01 -16.64 33.85
CA ASP A 255 26.00 -15.61 34.16
C ASP A 255 25.88 -14.40 33.22
N GLY A 256 24.84 -14.39 32.35
CA GLY A 256 24.55 -13.29 31.41
C GLY A 256 25.38 -13.33 30.12
N LYS A 257 26.14 -14.39 29.88
CA LYS A 257 26.91 -14.57 28.65
C LYS A 257 25.99 -14.98 27.52
N VAL A 258 26.14 -14.34 26.35
CA VAL A 258 25.35 -14.65 25.14
C VAL A 258 25.68 -16.05 24.63
N LEU A 259 24.69 -16.93 24.61
CA LEU A 259 24.79 -18.29 24.07
C LEU A 259 24.37 -18.37 22.59
N GLU A 260 23.40 -17.58 22.20
CA GLU A 260 22.91 -17.52 20.80
C GLU A 260 22.65 -16.07 20.41
N ALA A 261 23.13 -15.70 19.21
CA ALA A 261 22.86 -14.41 18.61
C ALA A 261 22.35 -14.57 17.18
N PHE A 262 21.74 -13.52 16.67
CA PHE A 262 21.26 -13.42 15.30
C PHE A 262 21.71 -12.10 14.69
N THR A 263 22.32 -12.17 13.52
CA THR A 263 22.74 -11.01 12.73
C THR A 263 21.96 -11.04 11.43
N PRO A 264 21.05 -10.08 11.19
CA PRO A 264 20.39 -9.93 9.90
C PRO A 264 21.39 -9.60 8.80
N ASP A 265 21.14 -10.06 7.59
CA ASP A 265 22.05 -9.86 6.45
C ASP A 265 22.16 -8.38 6.06
N PHE A 266 21.05 -7.62 6.08
CA PHE A 266 21.02 -6.21 5.71
C PHE A 266 20.21 -5.36 6.69
N TYR A 267 20.58 -4.09 6.77
CA TYR A 267 19.77 -3.02 7.35
C TYR A 267 19.57 -1.92 6.31
N LEU A 268 18.37 -1.43 6.20
CA LEU A 268 17.95 -0.36 5.28
C LEU A 268 17.61 0.86 6.12
N PRO A 269 18.54 1.83 6.30
CA PRO A 269 18.38 2.95 7.22
C PRO A 269 17.15 3.81 6.90
N GLU A 270 16.88 4.03 5.61
CA GLU A 270 15.76 4.85 5.12
C GLU A 270 14.39 4.30 5.57
N PHE A 271 14.30 2.99 5.83
CA PHE A 271 13.05 2.31 6.18
C PHE A 271 13.06 1.79 7.62
N ASP A 272 14.13 2.00 8.37
CA ASP A 272 14.37 1.32 9.67
C ASP A 272 14.01 -0.17 9.59
N LEU A 273 14.53 -0.84 8.57
CA LEU A 273 14.15 -2.20 8.19
C LEU A 273 15.37 -3.11 8.12
N TYR A 274 15.37 -4.17 8.92
CA TYR A 274 16.30 -5.28 8.77
C TYR A 274 15.78 -6.27 7.73
N VAL A 275 16.69 -6.82 6.92
CA VAL A 275 16.38 -7.82 5.90
C VAL A 275 17.23 -9.06 6.13
N GLU A 276 16.59 -10.22 6.10
CA GLU A 276 17.22 -11.52 6.16
C GLU A 276 16.93 -12.30 4.88
N LEU A 277 17.98 -12.79 4.23
CA LEU A 277 17.90 -13.63 3.04
C LEU A 277 17.98 -15.10 3.41
N THR A 278 17.04 -15.89 2.97
CA THR A 278 17.00 -17.32 3.23
C THR A 278 17.13 -18.10 1.92
N THR A 279 18.30 -18.65 1.69
CA THR A 279 18.67 -19.37 0.45
C THR A 279 18.81 -20.87 0.63
N MET A 280 18.52 -21.41 1.84
CA MET A 280 18.94 -22.72 2.27
C MET A 280 17.89 -23.82 2.14
N LYS A 281 18.37 -25.10 2.22
CA LYS A 281 17.53 -26.30 2.34
C LYS A 281 16.58 -26.23 3.54
N GLN A 282 15.44 -26.90 3.46
CA GLN A 282 14.29 -26.85 4.40
C GLN A 282 14.69 -26.90 5.91
N ALA A 283 15.68 -27.72 6.27
CA ALA A 283 16.12 -27.85 7.67
C ALA A 283 16.75 -26.57 8.25
N ASN A 284 17.48 -25.83 7.45
CA ASN A 284 18.11 -24.57 7.88
C ASN A 284 17.11 -23.40 7.90
N VAL A 285 16.08 -23.45 7.06
CA VAL A 285 14.94 -22.52 7.09
C VAL A 285 14.25 -22.57 8.46
N THR A 286 14.07 -23.76 9.02
CA THR A 286 13.41 -23.94 10.33
C THR A 286 14.23 -23.28 11.46
N LYS A 287 15.57 -23.42 11.44
CA LYS A 287 16.44 -22.77 12.44
C LYS A 287 16.43 -21.26 12.31
N LYS A 288 16.53 -20.71 11.09
CA LYS A 288 16.43 -19.26 10.86
C LYS A 288 15.06 -18.71 11.30
N ASN A 289 13.98 -19.35 10.92
CA ASN A 289 12.63 -18.95 11.32
C ASN A 289 12.42 -18.98 12.85
N ARG A 290 13.06 -19.94 13.57
CA ARG A 290 13.06 -19.96 15.02
C ARG A 290 13.78 -18.72 15.58
N LYS A 291 14.99 -18.39 15.08
CA LYS A 291 15.74 -17.21 15.50
C LYS A 291 14.96 -15.91 15.26
N ILE A 292 14.31 -15.79 14.12
CA ILE A 292 13.48 -14.61 13.79
C ILE A 292 12.28 -14.48 14.72
N ARG A 293 11.63 -15.60 15.07
CA ARG A 293 10.54 -15.58 16.07
C ARG A 293 11.04 -15.14 17.45
N LEU A 294 12.21 -15.63 17.88
CA LEU A 294 12.84 -15.20 19.11
C LEU A 294 13.22 -13.72 19.08
N LEU A 295 13.80 -13.25 17.96
CA LEU A 295 14.12 -11.84 17.76
C LEU A 295 12.88 -10.96 17.96
N ARG A 296 11.79 -11.29 17.28
CA ARG A 296 10.53 -10.52 17.40
C ARG A 296 9.93 -10.55 18.80
N ALA A 297 10.11 -11.64 19.53
CA ALA A 297 9.62 -11.76 20.91
C ALA A 297 10.46 -10.95 21.90
N ILE A 298 11.79 -10.92 21.73
CA ILE A 298 12.72 -10.23 22.64
C ILE A 298 12.85 -8.74 22.27
N TYR A 299 12.82 -8.43 20.98
CA TYR A 299 12.99 -7.08 20.44
C TYR A 299 11.79 -6.68 19.56
N PRO A 300 10.61 -6.45 20.14
CA PRO A 300 9.38 -6.17 19.38
C PRO A 300 9.44 -4.89 18.54
N HIS A 301 10.37 -3.98 18.86
CA HIS A 301 10.61 -2.74 18.12
C HIS A 301 11.50 -2.96 16.88
N VAL A 302 12.11 -4.12 16.71
CA VAL A 302 12.96 -4.42 15.56
C VAL A 302 12.11 -4.84 14.38
N ASN A 303 12.07 -3.99 13.35
CA ASN A 303 11.38 -4.26 12.11
C ASN A 303 12.25 -5.18 11.22
N ILE A 304 11.80 -6.41 10.97
CA ILE A 304 12.54 -7.38 10.16
C ILE A 304 11.66 -8.07 9.14
N GLN A 305 12.14 -8.09 7.88
CA GLN A 305 11.54 -8.81 6.76
C GLN A 305 12.44 -9.96 6.29
N VAL A 306 11.83 -11.09 5.95
CA VAL A 306 12.54 -12.26 5.42
C VAL A 306 12.23 -12.41 3.93
N PHE A 307 13.29 -12.52 3.12
CA PHE A 307 13.19 -12.85 1.71
C PHE A 307 13.73 -14.26 1.48
N TYR A 308 12.94 -15.09 0.83
CA TYR A 308 13.36 -16.40 0.39
C TYR A 308 14.00 -16.32 -1.00
N GLN A 309 14.86 -17.27 -1.34
CA GLN A 309 15.55 -17.31 -2.63
C GLN A 309 14.62 -17.10 -3.83
N LYS A 310 13.42 -17.67 -3.76
CA LYS A 310 12.39 -17.47 -4.78
C LYS A 310 11.97 -16.02 -4.88
N ASP A 311 11.80 -15.36 -3.75
CA ASP A 311 11.35 -13.97 -3.70
C ASP A 311 12.42 -13.04 -4.29
N VAL A 312 13.70 -13.27 -3.98
CA VAL A 312 14.84 -12.51 -4.54
C VAL A 312 14.94 -12.75 -6.04
N ARG A 313 14.82 -14.00 -6.50
CA ARG A 313 14.87 -14.34 -7.92
C ARG A 313 13.66 -13.78 -8.67
N ASP A 314 12.47 -13.84 -8.09
CA ASP A 314 11.26 -13.23 -8.65
C ASP A 314 11.39 -11.71 -8.73
N LEU A 315 12.06 -11.07 -7.76
CA LEU A 315 12.40 -9.65 -7.81
C LEU A 315 13.34 -9.35 -8.99
N VAL A 316 14.43 -10.10 -9.14
CA VAL A 316 15.40 -9.93 -10.23
C VAL A 316 14.73 -10.11 -11.61
N ILE A 317 13.97 -11.19 -11.80
CA ILE A 317 13.27 -11.49 -13.06
C ILE A 317 12.15 -10.49 -13.32
N LYS A 318 11.32 -10.22 -12.32
CA LYS A 318 10.15 -9.35 -12.44
C LYS A 318 10.51 -7.89 -12.70
N TYR A 319 11.66 -7.46 -12.21
CA TYR A 319 12.13 -6.09 -12.35
C TYR A 319 13.14 -5.89 -13.48
N GLY A 320 13.36 -6.93 -14.31
CA GLY A 320 14.14 -6.80 -15.55
C GLY A 320 15.58 -6.38 -15.33
N LEU A 321 16.19 -6.78 -14.22
CA LEU A 321 17.62 -6.60 -14.01
C LEU A 321 18.36 -7.41 -15.06
N PRO A 322 19.34 -6.81 -15.78
CA PRO A 322 20.12 -7.56 -16.75
C PRO A 322 20.82 -8.73 -16.07
N GLU A 323 20.84 -9.90 -16.72
CA GLU A 323 21.48 -11.14 -16.23
C GLU A 323 22.95 -10.93 -15.80
N ARG A 324 23.59 -9.84 -16.24
CA ARG A 324 24.94 -9.42 -15.83
C ARG A 324 25.09 -9.03 -14.35
N LEU A 325 24.01 -8.80 -13.63
CA LEU A 325 24.05 -8.51 -12.18
C LEU A 325 23.84 -9.76 -11.34
N ALA A 326 23.58 -10.91 -11.96
CA ALA A 326 23.37 -12.20 -11.31
C ALA A 326 24.60 -13.14 -11.42
N GLN A 327 25.73 -12.65 -11.98
CA GLN A 327 27.01 -13.39 -12.08
C GLN A 327 28.03 -12.88 -11.09
#